data_7133cecc340a46d5c64d2d17cced79b9
#
_entry.id   7133cecc340a46d5c64d2d17cced79b9
#
_cell.length_a   1.000
_cell.length_b   1.000
_cell.length_c   1.000
_cell.angle_alpha   90.00
_cell.angle_beta   90.00
_cell.angle_gamma   90.00
#
_symmetry.space_group_name_H-M   'P 1'
#
loop_
_entity.id
_entity.type
_entity.pdbx_description
1 polymer ?
#
loop_
_entity_poly.entity_id
_entity_poly.type
_entity_poly.pdbx_seq_one_letter_code
_entity_poly.pdbx_strand_id
1 'polypeptide(L)'
;RAADFLPAPDRLMDVSEVIAKARVLLEALPYIQDFRGATFVVKYGGSFMDDPDPTVRRSVATDIAFLAAVGINVVVVHGGGKAINRAMDGAGLKANFINGLRVTDEATIAIVKKTLDEIVNKDVCDTLSAVKAKPKGLAGDSVLVCQKLETDDDGNKCDLGFVGDVTEVKVKLIKKEIADGFMPVISPVAEGYDGKPYNVNADTVAGRVASALRARRLVYMSDVPGLLADPKNPATLISTVKVGEVEGLKKKGIIDKGMRPKVQSAVRALQDGVQRVHFVDGRMPHSLLLEIFTDQGVGTEIVHG
;
A
#
# COMPACT_ATOMS: atom_id res chain seq x y z
N ARG A 1 -3.98 -27.81 -12.60
CA ARG A 1 -4.53 -28.25 -13.91
C ARG A 1 -5.09 -27.01 -14.58
N ALA A 2 -4.61 -26.69 -15.80
CA ALA A 2 -4.98 -25.50 -16.60
C ALA A 2 -6.37 -25.61 -17.28
N ALA A 3 -7.16 -26.62 -16.93
CA ALA A 3 -8.37 -26.95 -17.67
C ALA A 3 -9.63 -26.16 -17.26
N ASP A 4 -9.62 -25.48 -16.13
CA ASP A 4 -10.83 -24.82 -15.60
C ASP A 4 -10.96 -23.33 -15.97
N PHE A 5 -10.16 -22.85 -16.92
CA PHE A 5 -10.18 -21.45 -17.38
C PHE A 5 -10.59 -21.25 -18.85
N LEU A 6 -10.99 -22.31 -19.54
CA LEU A 6 -11.45 -22.19 -20.92
C LEU A 6 -12.97 -22.01 -20.94
N PRO A 7 -13.51 -20.95 -21.57
CA PRO A 7 -14.93 -20.88 -21.86
C PRO A 7 -15.31 -22.00 -22.83
N ALA A 8 -16.57 -22.42 -22.74
CA ALA A 8 -17.13 -23.48 -23.59
C ALA A 8 -16.88 -23.25 -25.09
N PRO A 9 -16.73 -24.32 -25.92
CA PRO A 9 -16.17 -24.23 -27.27
C PRO A 9 -17.11 -23.68 -28.38
N ASP A 10 -18.16 -22.95 -28.05
CA ASP A 10 -19.19 -22.53 -29.02
C ASP A 10 -19.24 -21.02 -29.38
N ARG A 11 -18.16 -20.27 -29.18
CA ARG A 11 -17.99 -18.97 -29.86
C ARG A 11 -16.80 -19.06 -30.80
N LEU A 12 -17.04 -19.02 -32.09
CA LEU A 12 -16.04 -18.64 -33.09
C LEU A 12 -15.52 -17.27 -32.65
N MET A 13 -14.41 -17.25 -31.86
CA MET A 13 -13.78 -16.00 -31.45
C MET A 13 -13.29 -15.30 -32.70
N ASP A 14 -13.68 -14.05 -32.88
CA ASP A 14 -13.13 -13.22 -33.96
C ASP A 14 -11.60 -13.18 -33.80
N VAL A 15 -10.89 -13.58 -34.85
CA VAL A 15 -9.41 -13.61 -34.87
C VAL A 15 -8.85 -12.23 -34.49
N SER A 16 -9.56 -11.16 -34.84
CA SER A 16 -9.16 -9.80 -34.47
C SER A 16 -9.19 -9.56 -32.95
N GLU A 17 -10.17 -10.13 -32.24
CA GLU A 17 -10.21 -10.06 -30.74
C GLU A 17 -9.06 -10.86 -30.12
N VAL A 18 -8.71 -12.00 -30.69
CA VAL A 18 -7.58 -12.82 -30.21
C VAL A 18 -6.25 -12.09 -30.40
N ILE A 19 -6.08 -11.47 -31.58
CA ILE A 19 -4.88 -10.64 -31.87
C ILE A 19 -4.81 -9.43 -30.94
N ALA A 20 -5.93 -8.77 -30.66
CA ALA A 20 -5.96 -7.64 -29.74
C ALA A 20 -5.52 -8.04 -28.32
N LYS A 21 -5.96 -9.20 -27.81
CA LYS A 21 -5.51 -9.74 -26.51
C LYS A 21 -4.00 -10.03 -26.50
N ALA A 22 -3.47 -10.56 -27.59
CA ALA A 22 -2.02 -10.81 -27.71
C ALA A 22 -1.22 -9.50 -27.72
N ARG A 23 -1.73 -8.44 -28.36
CA ARG A 23 -1.08 -7.11 -28.37
C ARG A 23 -0.98 -6.53 -26.96
N VAL A 24 -2.03 -6.59 -26.16
CA VAL A 24 -2.01 -6.13 -24.76
C VAL A 24 -0.91 -6.82 -23.96
N LEU A 25 -0.73 -8.13 -24.13
CA LEU A 25 0.35 -8.88 -23.48
C LEU A 25 1.73 -8.43 -23.95
N LEU A 26 1.86 -8.12 -25.25
CA LEU A 26 3.14 -7.63 -25.80
C LEU A 26 3.46 -6.20 -25.37
N GLU A 27 2.47 -5.36 -25.14
CA GLU A 27 2.67 -4.01 -24.57
C GLU A 27 3.23 -4.07 -23.14
N ALA A 28 2.79 -5.03 -22.33
CA ALA A 28 3.29 -5.23 -20.98
C ALA A 28 4.71 -5.85 -20.92
N LEU A 29 5.16 -6.51 -21.99
CA LEU A 29 6.40 -7.29 -21.99
C LEU A 29 7.65 -6.48 -21.62
N PRO A 30 7.91 -5.27 -22.17
CA PRO A 30 9.07 -4.46 -21.81
C PRO A 30 9.11 -4.13 -20.30
N TYR A 31 7.95 -3.80 -19.71
CA TYR A 31 7.82 -3.54 -18.28
C TYR A 31 8.12 -4.78 -17.43
N ILE A 32 7.57 -5.94 -17.83
CA ILE A 32 7.82 -7.21 -17.14
C ILE A 32 9.32 -7.55 -17.15
N GLN A 33 9.99 -7.37 -18.30
CA GLN A 33 11.44 -7.59 -18.42
C GLN A 33 12.25 -6.63 -17.55
N ASP A 34 11.87 -5.34 -17.53
CA ASP A 34 12.54 -4.30 -16.78
C ASP A 34 12.34 -4.42 -15.27
N PHE A 35 11.16 -4.90 -14.82
CA PHE A 35 10.83 -5.01 -13.40
C PHE A 35 11.18 -6.36 -12.78
N ARG A 36 11.58 -7.33 -13.56
CA ARG A 36 11.93 -8.65 -13.05
C ARG A 36 13.05 -8.59 -12.01
N GLY A 37 12.81 -9.16 -10.83
CA GLY A 37 13.76 -9.13 -9.69
C GLY A 37 13.76 -7.81 -8.92
N ALA A 38 13.08 -6.76 -9.40
CA ALA A 38 12.93 -5.53 -8.66
C ALA A 38 12.03 -5.73 -7.43
N THR A 39 12.22 -4.91 -6.40
CA THR A 39 11.35 -4.89 -5.22
C THR A 39 10.30 -3.80 -5.36
N PHE A 40 9.03 -4.16 -5.16
CA PHE A 40 7.90 -3.25 -5.08
C PHE A 40 7.29 -3.33 -3.69
N VAL A 41 6.97 -2.17 -3.10
CA VAL A 41 6.20 -2.12 -1.86
C VAL A 41 4.80 -1.61 -2.19
N VAL A 42 3.79 -2.39 -1.81
CA VAL A 42 2.39 -2.04 -2.01
C VAL A 42 1.74 -1.78 -0.66
N LYS A 43 1.32 -0.55 -0.44
CA LYS A 43 0.46 -0.22 0.71
C LYS A 43 -0.97 -0.62 0.38
N TYR A 44 -1.44 -1.68 1.02
CA TYR A 44 -2.77 -2.24 0.87
C TYR A 44 -3.70 -1.61 1.90
N GLY A 45 -4.49 -0.62 1.49
CA GLY A 45 -5.31 0.13 2.44
C GLY A 45 -6.28 1.07 1.75
N GLY A 46 -7.44 1.21 2.33
CA GLY A 46 -8.53 2.01 1.82
C GLY A 46 -9.87 1.35 2.13
N SER A 47 -10.97 1.93 1.66
CA SER A 47 -12.31 1.39 1.88
C SER A 47 -12.53 0.05 1.20
N PHE A 48 -11.80 -0.24 0.12
CA PHE A 48 -11.90 -1.50 -0.59
C PHE A 48 -11.53 -2.73 0.26
N MET A 49 -10.76 -2.56 1.33
CA MET A 49 -10.47 -3.64 2.28
C MET A 49 -11.73 -4.16 3.00
N ASP A 50 -12.71 -3.27 3.19
CA ASP A 50 -13.98 -3.56 3.86
C ASP A 50 -15.16 -3.48 2.87
N ASP A 51 -14.90 -3.52 1.55
CA ASP A 51 -15.95 -3.49 0.55
C ASP A 51 -16.83 -4.74 0.70
N PRO A 52 -18.18 -4.57 0.74
CA PRO A 52 -19.09 -5.69 0.82
C PRO A 52 -19.05 -6.60 -0.42
N ASP A 53 -18.61 -6.07 -1.57
CA ASP A 53 -18.37 -6.86 -2.77
C ASP A 53 -16.98 -7.53 -2.70
N PRO A 54 -16.91 -8.85 -2.53
CA PRO A 54 -15.64 -9.56 -2.44
C PRO A 54 -14.83 -9.49 -3.75
N THR A 55 -15.47 -9.13 -4.88
CA THR A 55 -14.78 -9.02 -6.16
C THR A 55 -13.79 -7.86 -6.18
N VAL A 56 -14.08 -6.77 -5.48
CA VAL A 56 -13.18 -5.60 -5.36
C VAL A 56 -11.88 -6.00 -4.69
N ARG A 57 -11.94 -6.64 -3.51
CA ARG A 57 -10.76 -7.12 -2.79
C ARG A 57 -9.98 -8.16 -3.60
N ARG A 58 -10.70 -9.07 -4.26
CA ARG A 58 -10.12 -10.10 -5.10
C ARG A 58 -9.40 -9.50 -6.30
N SER A 59 -9.93 -8.46 -6.91
CA SER A 59 -9.28 -7.76 -8.04
C SER A 59 -7.90 -7.23 -7.62
N VAL A 60 -7.82 -6.47 -6.53
CA VAL A 60 -6.55 -5.93 -6.01
C VAL A 60 -5.58 -7.06 -5.65
N ALA A 61 -6.05 -8.11 -4.97
CA ALA A 61 -5.22 -9.26 -4.64
C ALA A 61 -4.69 -9.98 -5.88
N THR A 62 -5.51 -10.10 -6.94
CA THR A 62 -5.11 -10.69 -8.22
C THR A 62 -4.01 -9.87 -8.89
N ASP A 63 -4.13 -8.54 -8.87
CA ASP A 63 -3.11 -7.63 -9.40
C ASP A 63 -1.77 -7.80 -8.66
N ILE A 64 -1.81 -7.84 -7.33
CA ILE A 64 -0.63 -8.07 -6.49
C ILE A 64 0.00 -9.45 -6.78
N ALA A 65 -0.84 -10.49 -6.91
CA ALA A 65 -0.38 -11.83 -7.26
C ALA A 65 0.26 -11.88 -8.66
N PHE A 66 -0.29 -11.11 -9.62
CA PHE A 66 0.27 -10.99 -10.96
C PHE A 66 1.68 -10.38 -10.92
N LEU A 67 1.90 -9.29 -10.16
CA LEU A 67 3.24 -8.70 -9.99
C LEU A 67 4.25 -9.75 -9.52
N ALA A 68 3.89 -10.55 -8.52
CA ALA A 68 4.75 -11.61 -8.02
C ALA A 68 4.97 -12.72 -9.06
N ALA A 69 3.93 -13.11 -9.81
CA ALA A 69 4.01 -14.16 -10.83
C ALA A 69 4.93 -13.80 -11.99
N VAL A 70 5.05 -12.51 -12.35
CA VAL A 70 5.99 -12.05 -13.40
C VAL A 70 7.42 -11.83 -12.87
N GLY A 71 7.68 -12.15 -11.61
CA GLY A 71 9.03 -12.14 -11.03
C GLY A 71 9.41 -10.85 -10.30
N ILE A 72 8.44 -10.03 -9.91
CA ILE A 72 8.66 -8.86 -9.04
C ILE A 72 8.62 -9.34 -7.57
N ASN A 73 9.55 -8.86 -6.76
CA ASN A 73 9.56 -9.08 -5.32
C ASN A 73 8.58 -8.12 -4.64
N VAL A 74 7.39 -8.60 -4.32
CA VAL A 74 6.34 -7.76 -3.73
C VAL A 74 6.38 -7.86 -2.21
N VAL A 75 6.35 -6.72 -1.54
CA VAL A 75 6.15 -6.58 -0.09
C VAL A 75 4.86 -5.78 0.13
N VAL A 76 3.96 -6.31 0.94
CA VAL A 76 2.68 -5.67 1.25
C VAL A 76 2.75 -5.06 2.64
N VAL A 77 2.33 -3.80 2.79
CA VAL A 77 2.07 -3.16 4.09
C VAL A 77 0.58 -2.86 4.14
N HIS A 78 -0.14 -3.44 5.09
CA HIS A 78 -1.59 -3.24 5.13
C HIS A 78 -2.03 -2.12 6.07
N GLY A 79 -3.21 -1.55 5.81
CA GLY A 79 -3.92 -0.68 6.75
C GLY A 79 -4.78 -1.50 7.73
N GLY A 80 -5.78 -0.87 8.34
CA GLY A 80 -6.70 -1.56 9.25
C GLY A 80 -7.52 -0.63 10.16
N GLY A 81 -7.57 0.67 9.83
CA GLY A 81 -8.22 1.67 10.68
C GLY A 81 -9.67 1.37 11.02
N LYS A 82 -10.47 0.87 10.06
CA LYS A 82 -11.87 0.48 10.28
C LYS A 82 -11.99 -0.76 11.17
N ALA A 83 -11.10 -1.75 10.99
CA ALA A 83 -11.08 -2.94 11.84
C ALA A 83 -10.74 -2.58 13.30
N ILE A 84 -9.77 -1.68 13.49
CA ILE A 84 -9.43 -1.15 14.82
C ILE A 84 -10.64 -0.44 15.42
N ASN A 85 -11.36 0.41 14.67
CA ASN A 85 -12.56 1.09 15.19
C ASN A 85 -13.60 0.07 15.67
N ARG A 86 -13.91 -0.94 14.84
CA ARG A 86 -14.86 -2.02 15.25
C ARG A 86 -14.41 -2.75 16.53
N ALA A 87 -13.12 -3.04 16.64
CA ALA A 87 -12.57 -3.72 17.81
C ALA A 87 -12.64 -2.84 19.07
N MET A 88 -12.35 -1.53 18.94
CA MET A 88 -12.49 -0.56 20.04
C MET A 88 -13.95 -0.38 20.46
N ASP A 89 -14.86 -0.23 19.50
CA ASP A 89 -16.30 -0.12 19.77
C ASP A 89 -16.82 -1.36 20.52
N GLY A 90 -16.39 -2.55 20.10
CA GLY A 90 -16.69 -3.81 20.78
C GLY A 90 -16.13 -3.92 22.21
N ALA A 91 -15.06 -3.19 22.51
CA ALA A 91 -14.48 -3.06 23.85
C ALA A 91 -15.04 -1.88 24.66
N GLY A 92 -16.00 -1.13 24.12
CA GLY A 92 -16.58 0.06 24.75
C GLY A 92 -15.64 1.29 24.75
N LEU A 93 -14.60 1.29 23.91
CA LEU A 93 -13.65 2.39 23.76
C LEU A 93 -14.01 3.25 22.54
N LYS A 94 -13.86 4.58 22.67
CA LYS A 94 -14.08 5.51 21.56
C LYS A 94 -12.77 5.86 20.91
N ALA A 95 -12.73 5.78 19.57
CA ALA A 95 -11.58 6.24 18.80
C ALA A 95 -11.48 7.77 18.87
N ASN A 96 -10.28 8.27 19.22
CA ASN A 96 -9.94 9.69 19.21
C ASN A 96 -8.80 9.93 18.22
N PHE A 97 -8.87 11.06 17.48
CA PHE A 97 -7.88 11.41 16.47
C PHE A 97 -7.42 12.85 16.65
N ILE A 98 -6.12 13.08 16.54
CA ILE A 98 -5.49 14.40 16.49
C ILE A 98 -4.72 14.46 15.15
N ASN A 99 -5.05 15.42 14.31
CA ASN A 99 -4.44 15.62 12.99
C ASN A 99 -4.39 14.34 12.12
N GLY A 100 -5.44 13.49 12.21
CA GLY A 100 -5.52 12.24 11.45
C GLY A 100 -4.78 11.05 12.06
N LEU A 101 -4.05 11.26 13.15
CA LEU A 101 -3.39 10.21 13.92
C LEU A 101 -4.26 9.76 15.09
N ARG A 102 -4.34 8.45 15.32
CA ARG A 102 -5.13 7.88 16.41
C ARG A 102 -4.41 8.08 17.73
N VAL A 103 -5.04 8.75 18.68
CA VAL A 103 -4.58 8.76 20.08
C VAL A 103 -4.68 7.31 20.60
N THR A 104 -3.56 6.80 21.10
CA THR A 104 -3.40 5.38 21.40
C THR A 104 -2.85 5.23 22.82
N ASP A 105 -3.74 5.08 23.80
CA ASP A 105 -3.36 4.78 25.18
C ASP A 105 -3.00 3.28 25.37
N GLU A 106 -2.67 2.87 26.59
CA GLU A 106 -2.23 1.52 26.89
C GLU A 106 -3.32 0.45 26.61
N ALA A 107 -4.58 0.76 26.86
CA ALA A 107 -5.69 -0.13 26.53
C ALA A 107 -5.88 -0.22 25.02
N THR A 108 -5.78 0.90 24.34
CA THR A 108 -5.93 1.00 22.87
C THR A 108 -4.81 0.26 22.13
N ILE A 109 -3.54 0.37 22.56
CA ILE A 109 -2.43 -0.29 21.83
C ILE A 109 -2.55 -1.81 21.86
N ALA A 110 -3.05 -2.41 22.94
CA ALA A 110 -3.31 -3.84 23.02
C ALA A 110 -4.34 -4.28 21.96
N ILE A 111 -5.43 -3.53 21.81
CA ILE A 111 -6.46 -3.78 20.78
C ILE A 111 -5.90 -3.57 19.39
N VAL A 112 -5.16 -2.47 19.16
CA VAL A 112 -4.53 -2.17 17.86
C VAL A 112 -3.62 -3.31 17.43
N LYS A 113 -2.69 -3.72 18.30
CA LYS A 113 -1.74 -4.80 18.00
C LYS A 113 -2.47 -6.09 17.65
N LYS A 114 -3.37 -6.53 18.52
CA LYS A 114 -4.14 -7.77 18.29
C LYS A 114 -4.92 -7.70 16.97
N THR A 115 -5.60 -6.57 16.72
CA THR A 115 -6.42 -6.41 15.50
C THR A 115 -5.55 -6.43 14.25
N LEU A 116 -4.42 -5.73 14.24
CA LEU A 116 -3.58 -5.62 13.06
C LEU A 116 -2.79 -6.90 12.80
N ASP A 117 -2.17 -7.49 13.82
CA ASP A 117 -1.30 -8.66 13.65
C ASP A 117 -2.09 -9.96 13.46
N GLU A 118 -3.20 -10.17 14.20
CA GLU A 118 -3.89 -11.46 14.21
C GLU A 118 -5.11 -11.50 13.31
N ILE A 119 -5.83 -10.36 13.15
CA ILE A 119 -7.08 -10.32 12.39
C ILE A 119 -6.83 -9.81 10.98
N VAL A 120 -6.33 -8.56 10.84
CA VAL A 120 -6.20 -7.92 9.52
C VAL A 120 -5.07 -8.57 8.72
N ASN A 121 -3.90 -8.82 9.34
CA ASN A 121 -2.79 -9.45 8.65
C ASN A 121 -3.17 -10.83 8.11
N LYS A 122 -3.86 -11.63 8.95
CA LYS A 122 -4.37 -12.94 8.53
C LYS A 122 -5.36 -12.82 7.38
N ASP A 123 -6.34 -11.91 7.45
CA ASP A 123 -7.35 -11.71 6.42
C ASP A 123 -6.73 -11.29 5.07
N VAL A 124 -5.71 -10.41 5.09
CA VAL A 124 -4.96 -10.03 3.88
C VAL A 124 -4.19 -11.23 3.33
N CYS A 125 -3.53 -12.02 4.18
CA CYS A 125 -2.84 -13.24 3.77
C CYS A 125 -3.82 -14.27 3.16
N ASP A 126 -4.98 -14.47 3.78
CA ASP A 126 -6.00 -15.40 3.27
C ASP A 126 -6.51 -14.93 1.90
N THR A 127 -6.75 -13.62 1.73
CA THR A 127 -7.20 -13.02 0.45
C THR A 127 -6.15 -13.21 -0.66
N LEU A 128 -4.87 -13.00 -0.36
CA LEU A 128 -3.77 -13.21 -1.31
C LEU A 128 -3.57 -14.70 -1.62
N SER A 129 -3.72 -15.58 -0.64
CA SER A 129 -3.62 -17.03 -0.81
C SER A 129 -4.73 -17.58 -1.73
N ALA A 130 -5.94 -17.01 -1.63
CA ALA A 130 -7.09 -17.39 -2.48
C ALA A 130 -6.84 -17.14 -3.97
N VAL A 131 -5.92 -16.22 -4.33
CA VAL A 131 -5.47 -15.95 -5.70
C VAL A 131 -4.11 -16.60 -6.02
N LYS A 132 -3.70 -17.62 -5.23
CA LYS A 132 -2.46 -18.39 -5.40
C LYS A 132 -1.15 -17.61 -5.21
N ALA A 133 -1.17 -16.46 -4.57
CA ALA A 133 0.04 -15.85 -4.04
C ALA A 133 0.56 -16.67 -2.85
N LYS A 134 1.81 -16.42 -2.45
CA LYS A 134 2.45 -17.06 -1.29
C LYS A 134 2.71 -16.02 -0.20
N PRO A 135 1.69 -15.47 0.46
CA PRO A 135 1.90 -14.46 1.48
C PRO A 135 2.54 -15.07 2.73
N LYS A 136 3.35 -14.25 3.42
CA LYS A 136 3.90 -14.53 4.74
C LYS A 136 3.60 -13.37 5.66
N GLY A 137 2.66 -13.54 6.58
CA GLY A 137 2.35 -12.54 7.60
C GLY A 137 3.54 -12.31 8.53
N LEU A 138 3.90 -11.05 8.71
CA LEU A 138 4.92 -10.59 9.63
C LEU A 138 4.27 -9.58 10.60
N ALA A 139 4.32 -9.86 11.90
CA ALA A 139 4.00 -8.86 12.90
C ALA A 139 4.97 -7.70 12.76
N GLY A 140 4.45 -6.48 12.68
CA GLY A 140 5.28 -5.31 12.35
C GLY A 140 6.39 -5.08 13.36
N ASP A 141 6.15 -5.28 14.66
CA ASP A 141 7.15 -5.14 15.71
C ASP A 141 8.30 -6.18 15.63
N SER A 142 8.14 -7.24 14.85
CA SER A 142 9.24 -8.15 14.56
C SER A 142 10.24 -7.57 13.55
N VAL A 143 9.83 -6.65 12.69
CA VAL A 143 10.62 -6.10 11.58
C VAL A 143 10.80 -4.59 11.62
N LEU A 144 10.04 -3.87 12.45
CA LEU A 144 10.06 -2.41 12.56
C LEU A 144 10.48 -1.97 13.98
N VAL A 145 11.38 -1.01 14.07
CA VAL A 145 11.72 -0.32 15.32
C VAL A 145 11.32 1.15 15.19
N CYS A 146 10.79 1.75 16.25
CA CYS A 146 10.35 3.14 16.27
C CYS A 146 10.78 3.89 17.52
N GLN A 147 10.73 5.20 17.41
CA GLN A 147 10.68 6.10 18.56
C GLN A 147 9.25 6.60 18.77
N LYS A 148 8.91 6.99 20.01
CA LYS A 148 7.61 7.63 20.28
C LYS A 148 7.49 8.90 19.44
N LEU A 149 6.32 9.09 18.82
CA LEU A 149 6.01 10.31 18.06
C LEU A 149 5.65 11.42 19.05
N GLU A 150 6.44 12.51 19.06
CA GLU A 150 6.26 13.65 19.98
C GLU A 150 5.75 14.91 19.29
N THR A 151 5.75 14.92 17.95
CA THR A 151 5.29 16.06 17.14
C THR A 151 4.41 15.57 16.00
N ASP A 152 3.43 16.39 15.63
CA ASP A 152 2.62 16.18 14.41
C ASP A 152 3.41 16.57 13.14
N ASP A 153 2.77 16.40 11.98
CA ASP A 153 3.36 16.73 10.68
C ASP A 153 3.67 18.22 10.48
N ASP A 154 3.06 19.10 11.27
CA ASP A 154 3.30 20.54 11.28
C ASP A 154 4.38 20.95 12.32
N GLY A 155 4.97 19.99 13.05
CA GLY A 155 6.01 20.19 14.05
C GLY A 155 5.49 20.63 15.42
N ASN A 156 4.18 20.63 15.65
CA ASN A 156 3.60 20.95 16.94
C ASN A 156 3.73 19.77 17.90
N LYS A 157 4.09 20.03 19.14
CA LYS A 157 4.15 19.00 20.18
C LYS A 157 2.77 18.39 20.40
N CYS A 158 2.70 17.07 20.38
CA CYS A 158 1.49 16.32 20.67
C CYS A 158 1.83 15.05 21.47
N ASP A 159 0.99 14.71 22.44
CA ASP A 159 1.06 13.42 23.12
C ASP A 159 -0.06 12.53 22.58
N LEU A 160 0.32 11.58 21.74
CA LEU A 160 -0.58 10.61 21.13
C LEU A 160 -0.55 9.24 21.83
N GLY A 161 0.17 9.14 22.97
CA GLY A 161 0.39 7.89 23.67
C GLY A 161 1.35 6.96 22.91
N PHE A 162 0.94 5.71 22.68
CA PHE A 162 1.72 4.69 21.97
C PHE A 162 1.60 4.83 20.44
N VAL A 163 2.03 5.97 19.92
CA VAL A 163 2.17 6.24 18.50
C VAL A 163 3.64 6.43 18.17
N GLY A 164 4.13 5.77 17.12
CA GLY A 164 5.56 5.74 16.77
C GLY A 164 5.87 6.33 15.40
N ASP A 165 7.11 6.83 15.25
CA ASP A 165 7.78 7.08 13.96
C ASP A 165 8.87 6.02 13.76
N VAL A 166 8.83 5.29 12.64
CA VAL A 166 9.78 4.21 12.33
C VAL A 166 11.17 4.78 12.12
N THR A 167 12.13 4.27 12.89
CA THR A 167 13.55 4.65 12.82
C THR A 167 14.40 3.59 12.15
N GLU A 168 14.01 2.29 12.27
CA GLU A 168 14.75 1.18 11.68
C GLU A 168 13.80 0.14 11.10
N VAL A 169 14.21 -0.47 9.98
CA VAL A 169 13.56 -1.64 9.37
C VAL A 169 14.57 -2.80 9.37
N LYS A 170 14.22 -3.91 10.00
CA LYS A 170 15.06 -5.12 10.05
C LYS A 170 15.04 -5.85 8.69
N VAL A 171 15.65 -5.22 7.68
CA VAL A 171 15.63 -5.62 6.25
C VAL A 171 16.01 -7.08 6.02
N LYS A 172 16.91 -7.63 6.84
CA LYS A 172 17.38 -9.02 6.69
C LYS A 172 16.25 -10.03 6.80
N LEU A 173 15.29 -9.80 7.71
CA LEU A 173 14.14 -10.68 7.89
C LEU A 173 13.21 -10.63 6.68
N ILE A 174 12.91 -9.43 6.18
CA ILE A 174 12.07 -9.25 4.99
C ILE A 174 12.70 -9.90 3.75
N LYS A 175 14.01 -9.66 3.52
CA LYS A 175 14.75 -10.24 2.39
C LYS A 175 14.85 -11.77 2.48
N LYS A 176 14.92 -12.33 3.69
CA LYS A 176 14.90 -13.77 3.88
C LYS A 176 13.59 -14.37 3.38
N GLU A 177 12.45 -13.82 3.78
CA GLU A 177 11.15 -14.32 3.31
C GLU A 177 10.99 -14.20 1.79
N ILE A 178 11.48 -13.10 1.19
CA ILE A 178 11.51 -12.93 -0.28
C ILE A 178 12.37 -14.02 -0.93
N ALA A 179 13.57 -14.28 -0.40
CA ALA A 179 14.48 -15.29 -0.93
C ALA A 179 13.91 -16.72 -0.81
N ASP A 180 13.12 -16.97 0.23
CA ASP A 180 12.38 -18.23 0.43
C ASP A 180 11.13 -18.34 -0.48
N GLY A 181 10.89 -17.34 -1.35
CA GLY A 181 9.80 -17.32 -2.33
C GLY A 181 8.45 -16.91 -1.76
N PHE A 182 8.43 -16.25 -0.59
CA PHE A 182 7.23 -15.70 0.03
C PHE A 182 7.07 -14.21 -0.29
N MET A 183 5.82 -13.75 -0.16
CA MET A 183 5.43 -12.34 -0.22
C MET A 183 5.22 -11.84 1.21
N PRO A 184 6.14 -11.03 1.78
CA PRO A 184 5.96 -10.48 3.12
C PRO A 184 4.73 -9.58 3.20
N VAL A 185 3.90 -9.77 4.23
CA VAL A 185 2.73 -8.94 4.56
C VAL A 185 2.93 -8.38 5.95
N ILE A 186 3.15 -7.07 6.07
CA ILE A 186 3.62 -6.41 7.29
C ILE A 186 2.47 -5.59 7.89
N SER A 187 2.22 -5.76 9.19
CA SER A 187 1.29 -4.91 9.95
C SER A 187 1.97 -3.61 10.41
N PRO A 188 1.22 -2.49 10.54
CA PRO A 188 1.79 -1.20 10.92
C PRO A 188 1.87 -1.03 12.47
N VAL A 189 2.54 -1.97 13.13
CA VAL A 189 2.93 -1.93 14.54
C VAL A 189 4.44 -1.99 14.60
N ALA A 190 5.08 -1.21 15.46
CA ALA A 190 6.53 -1.23 15.60
C ALA A 190 6.94 -1.44 17.06
N GLU A 191 8.14 -1.97 17.29
CA GLU A 191 8.75 -2.08 18.60
C GLU A 191 9.44 -0.75 18.97
N GLY A 192 9.07 -0.16 20.10
CA GLY A 192 9.78 0.99 20.65
C GLY A 192 11.11 0.60 21.27
N TYR A 193 12.02 1.57 21.46
CA TYR A 193 13.27 1.35 22.19
C TYR A 193 13.07 0.92 23.65
N ASP A 194 11.87 1.10 24.18
CA ASP A 194 11.44 0.64 25.52
C ASP A 194 10.88 -0.79 25.50
N GLY A 195 10.91 -1.47 24.34
CA GLY A 195 10.36 -2.82 24.14
C GLY A 195 8.85 -2.90 24.09
N LYS A 196 8.15 -1.75 24.03
CA LYS A 196 6.68 -1.73 23.92
C LYS A 196 6.23 -1.62 22.47
N PRO A 197 5.01 -2.11 22.14
CA PRO A 197 4.45 -1.92 20.81
C PRO A 197 3.92 -0.50 20.64
N TYR A 198 4.07 0.04 19.43
CA TYR A 198 3.57 1.35 19.02
C TYR A 198 2.74 1.22 17.74
N ASN A 199 1.61 1.92 17.71
CA ASN A 199 0.81 2.10 16.50
C ASN A 199 1.53 3.05 15.55
N VAL A 200 1.69 2.67 14.30
CA VAL A 200 2.33 3.51 13.29
C VAL A 200 1.37 3.73 12.11
N ASN A 201 1.41 4.90 11.51
CA ASN A 201 0.65 5.14 10.28
C ASN A 201 1.15 4.20 9.16
N ALA A 202 0.22 3.47 8.53
CA ALA A 202 0.55 2.48 7.51
C ALA A 202 1.22 3.08 6.26
N ASP A 203 0.91 4.34 5.91
CA ASP A 203 1.56 5.03 4.80
C ASP A 203 3.02 5.35 5.15
N THR A 204 3.29 5.75 6.40
CA THR A 204 4.65 5.94 6.93
C THR A 204 5.44 4.64 6.94
N VAL A 205 4.84 3.54 7.43
CA VAL A 205 5.48 2.22 7.41
C VAL A 205 5.84 1.81 5.99
N ALA A 206 4.89 1.94 5.04
CA ALA A 206 5.14 1.58 3.64
C ALA A 206 6.31 2.38 3.03
N GLY A 207 6.36 3.69 3.29
CA GLY A 207 7.47 4.56 2.88
C GLY A 207 8.80 4.11 3.46
N ARG A 208 8.85 3.85 4.78
CA ARG A 208 10.08 3.41 5.46
C ARG A 208 10.56 2.03 4.99
N VAL A 209 9.64 1.08 4.81
CA VAL A 209 9.96 -0.25 4.26
C VAL A 209 10.48 -0.13 2.83
N ALA A 210 9.84 0.69 2.00
CA ALA A 210 10.28 0.93 0.62
C ALA A 210 11.67 1.56 0.55
N SER A 211 11.94 2.57 1.37
CA SER A 211 13.25 3.22 1.49
C SER A 211 14.33 2.21 1.91
N ALA A 212 14.09 1.46 2.99
CA ALA A 212 15.05 0.50 3.52
C ALA A 212 15.36 -0.64 2.54
N LEU A 213 14.39 -1.08 1.76
CA LEU A 213 14.55 -2.09 0.72
C LEU A 213 15.11 -1.53 -0.60
N ARG A 214 15.23 -0.20 -0.74
CA ARG A 214 15.53 0.49 -2.00
C ARG A 214 14.56 0.06 -3.10
N ALA A 215 13.27 0.11 -2.78
CA ALA A 215 12.24 -0.35 -3.69
C ALA A 215 12.25 0.46 -4.99
N ARG A 216 12.04 -0.24 -6.11
CA ARG A 216 11.90 0.41 -7.41
C ARG A 216 10.59 1.18 -7.51
N ARG A 217 9.54 0.66 -6.86
CA ARG A 217 8.22 1.29 -6.79
C ARG A 217 7.66 1.19 -5.38
N LEU A 218 7.04 2.26 -4.95
CA LEU A 218 6.13 2.29 -3.81
C LEU A 218 4.73 2.65 -4.34
N VAL A 219 3.74 1.80 -4.10
CA VAL A 219 2.38 2.03 -4.55
C VAL A 219 1.44 2.17 -3.36
N TYR A 220 0.80 3.31 -3.24
CA TYR A 220 -0.27 3.54 -2.27
C TYR A 220 -1.62 3.23 -2.92
N MET A 221 -2.21 2.09 -2.58
CA MET A 221 -3.60 1.80 -2.92
C MET A 221 -4.51 2.52 -1.92
N SER A 222 -5.46 3.29 -2.42
CA SER A 222 -6.33 4.14 -1.61
C SER A 222 -7.73 4.28 -2.23
N ASP A 223 -8.54 5.18 -1.67
CA ASP A 223 -9.92 5.45 -2.12
C ASP A 223 -10.00 6.66 -3.05
N VAL A 224 -8.86 7.13 -3.53
CA VAL A 224 -8.80 8.27 -4.43
C VAL A 224 -7.95 7.92 -5.66
N PRO A 225 -8.30 8.42 -6.84
CA PRO A 225 -7.58 8.10 -8.08
C PRO A 225 -6.14 8.63 -8.12
N GLY A 226 -5.83 9.60 -7.27
CA GLY A 226 -4.56 10.30 -7.23
C GLY A 226 -4.76 11.75 -6.82
N LEU A 227 -3.89 12.65 -7.30
CA LEU A 227 -4.02 14.09 -7.09
C LEU A 227 -4.89 14.69 -8.21
N LEU A 228 -5.98 15.35 -7.84
CA LEU A 228 -6.88 16.05 -8.76
C LEU A 228 -6.65 17.54 -8.66
N ALA A 229 -6.50 18.25 -9.80
CA ALA A 229 -6.43 19.71 -9.80
C ALA A 229 -7.75 20.33 -9.32
N ASP A 230 -8.89 19.68 -9.62
CA ASP A 230 -10.20 19.94 -9.02
C ASP A 230 -10.73 18.65 -8.40
N PRO A 231 -10.86 18.55 -7.06
CA PRO A 231 -11.33 17.35 -6.38
C PRO A 231 -12.72 16.85 -6.80
N LYS A 232 -13.53 17.71 -7.44
CA LYS A 232 -14.87 17.38 -7.92
C LYS A 232 -14.88 16.87 -9.37
N ASN A 233 -13.76 16.99 -10.08
CA ASN A 233 -13.66 16.59 -11.48
C ASN A 233 -12.55 15.55 -11.70
N PRO A 234 -12.90 14.25 -11.83
CA PRO A 234 -11.92 13.18 -12.06
C PRO A 234 -11.07 13.36 -13.34
N ALA A 235 -11.57 14.11 -14.32
CA ALA A 235 -10.80 14.39 -15.55
C ALA A 235 -9.61 15.34 -15.34
N THR A 236 -9.47 15.89 -14.13
CA THR A 236 -8.34 16.75 -13.74
C THR A 236 -7.23 16.02 -13.01
N LEU A 237 -7.15 14.71 -13.19
CA LEU A 237 -6.09 13.87 -12.62
C LEU A 237 -4.71 14.37 -13.10
N ILE A 238 -3.81 14.58 -12.14
CA ILE A 238 -2.42 14.92 -12.41
C ILE A 238 -1.63 13.61 -12.45
N SER A 239 -1.27 13.17 -13.64
CA SER A 239 -0.62 11.87 -13.84
C SER A 239 0.81 11.84 -13.27
N THR A 240 1.56 12.95 -13.37
CA THR A 240 2.96 13.00 -12.90
C THR A 240 3.19 14.28 -12.12
N VAL A 241 3.83 14.16 -10.96
CA VAL A 241 4.25 15.28 -10.10
C VAL A 241 5.74 15.13 -9.78
N LYS A 242 6.52 16.18 -9.98
CA LYS A 242 7.91 16.24 -9.53
C LYS A 242 7.97 16.66 -8.05
N VAL A 243 8.93 16.12 -7.30
CA VAL A 243 9.11 16.47 -5.87
C VAL A 243 9.15 18.00 -5.67
N GLY A 244 9.83 18.73 -6.57
CA GLY A 244 9.92 20.19 -6.50
C GLY A 244 8.59 20.94 -6.68
N GLU A 245 7.56 20.30 -7.22
CA GLU A 245 6.24 20.91 -7.45
C GLU A 245 5.28 20.74 -6.25
N VAL A 246 5.62 19.82 -5.33
CA VAL A 246 4.75 19.44 -4.20
C VAL A 246 4.35 20.62 -3.34
N GLU A 247 5.31 21.48 -2.99
CA GLU A 247 5.01 22.68 -2.16
C GLU A 247 4.08 23.67 -2.89
N GLY A 248 4.24 23.79 -4.20
CA GLY A 248 3.32 24.60 -5.02
C GLY A 248 1.88 24.04 -5.03
N LEU A 249 1.75 22.71 -5.11
CA LEU A 249 0.46 22.01 -5.08
C LEU A 249 -0.20 22.10 -3.70
N LYS A 250 0.56 22.04 -2.61
CA LYS A 250 0.08 22.28 -1.23
C LYS A 250 -0.49 23.70 -1.10
N LYS A 251 0.24 24.73 -1.58
CA LYS A 251 -0.19 26.13 -1.52
C LYS A 251 -1.48 26.38 -2.32
N LYS A 252 -1.67 25.65 -3.42
CA LYS A 252 -2.89 25.71 -4.25
C LYS A 252 -4.07 24.93 -3.65
N GLY A 253 -3.87 24.21 -2.54
CA GLY A 253 -4.90 23.38 -1.90
C GLY A 253 -5.22 22.08 -2.65
N ILE A 254 -4.43 21.69 -3.65
CA ILE A 254 -4.57 20.44 -4.40
C ILE A 254 -4.18 19.24 -3.52
N ILE A 255 -3.14 19.40 -2.70
CA ILE A 255 -2.77 18.43 -1.68
C ILE A 255 -3.48 18.83 -0.38
N ASP A 256 -4.66 18.26 -0.17
CA ASP A 256 -5.48 18.50 1.02
C ASP A 256 -4.99 17.75 2.27
N LYS A 257 -5.70 17.94 3.39
CA LYS A 257 -5.35 17.32 4.68
C LYS A 257 -5.26 15.80 4.61
N GLY A 258 -6.10 15.12 3.83
CA GLY A 258 -6.12 13.66 3.71
C GLY A 258 -4.95 13.12 2.89
N MET A 259 -4.48 13.89 1.90
CA MET A 259 -3.36 13.51 1.03
C MET A 259 -2.00 13.93 1.59
N ARG A 260 -1.93 14.94 2.49
CA ARG A 260 -0.66 15.44 3.04
C ARG A 260 0.24 14.35 3.61
N PRO A 261 -0.22 13.47 4.53
CA PRO A 261 0.64 12.42 5.09
C PRO A 261 1.17 11.45 4.02
N LYS A 262 0.32 11.10 3.03
CA LYS A 262 0.72 10.23 1.93
C LYS A 262 1.79 10.86 1.04
N VAL A 263 1.59 12.12 0.67
CA VAL A 263 2.54 12.85 -0.17
C VAL A 263 3.86 13.10 0.57
N GLN A 264 3.81 13.42 1.86
CA GLN A 264 5.02 13.56 2.68
C GLN A 264 5.81 12.26 2.77
N SER A 265 5.10 11.14 3.03
CA SER A 265 5.72 9.81 3.03
C SER A 265 6.33 9.46 1.67
N ALA A 266 5.64 9.81 0.57
CA ALA A 266 6.12 9.61 -0.79
C ALA A 266 7.39 10.42 -1.08
N VAL A 267 7.40 11.71 -0.77
CA VAL A 267 8.57 12.60 -0.96
C VAL A 267 9.75 12.08 -0.18
N ARG A 268 9.55 11.70 1.10
CA ARG A 268 10.61 11.14 1.94
C ARG A 268 11.15 9.84 1.36
N ALA A 269 10.27 8.95 0.90
CA ALA A 269 10.68 7.69 0.30
C ALA A 269 11.52 7.90 -0.97
N LEU A 270 11.17 8.88 -1.81
CA LEU A 270 11.97 9.26 -2.97
C LEU A 270 13.33 9.80 -2.54
N GLN A 271 13.40 10.74 -1.58
CA GLN A 271 14.66 11.27 -1.06
C GLN A 271 15.57 10.18 -0.49
N ASP A 272 14.99 9.13 0.10
CA ASP A 272 15.69 7.97 0.65
C ASP A 272 16.01 6.89 -0.40
N GLY A 273 15.74 7.14 -1.70
CA GLY A 273 16.21 6.30 -2.81
C GLY A 273 15.17 5.37 -3.46
N VAL A 274 13.90 5.49 -3.12
CA VAL A 274 12.81 4.89 -3.93
C VAL A 274 12.76 5.61 -5.28
N GLN A 275 12.60 4.86 -6.38
CA GLN A 275 12.72 5.48 -7.71
C GLN A 275 11.43 6.21 -8.13
N ARG A 276 10.26 5.64 -7.86
CA ARG A 276 8.95 6.26 -8.13
C ARG A 276 7.94 5.85 -7.06
N VAL A 277 7.00 6.75 -6.80
CA VAL A 277 5.87 6.49 -5.90
C VAL A 277 4.56 6.73 -6.65
N HIS A 278 3.61 5.84 -6.49
CA HIS A 278 2.32 5.88 -7.17
C HIS A 278 1.17 5.96 -6.17
N PHE A 279 0.15 6.74 -6.49
CA PHE A 279 -1.16 6.75 -5.82
C PHE A 279 -2.19 6.18 -6.77
N VAL A 280 -2.90 5.14 -6.35
CA VAL A 280 -3.80 4.36 -7.21
C VAL A 280 -5.12 4.10 -6.48
N ASP A 281 -6.25 4.21 -7.19
CA ASP A 281 -7.57 3.88 -6.64
C ASP A 281 -7.78 2.37 -6.60
N GLY A 282 -7.78 1.79 -5.41
CA GLY A 282 -8.00 0.36 -5.20
C GLY A 282 -9.44 -0.12 -5.50
N ARG A 283 -10.38 0.80 -5.69
CA ARG A 283 -11.77 0.47 -6.07
C ARG A 283 -11.91 0.25 -7.59
N MET A 284 -10.99 0.80 -8.37
CA MET A 284 -10.96 0.60 -9.81
C MET A 284 -10.38 -0.79 -10.13
N PRO A 285 -11.10 -1.66 -10.84
CA PRO A 285 -10.59 -2.98 -11.21
C PRO A 285 -9.28 -2.89 -11.99
N HIS A 286 -8.30 -3.69 -11.58
CA HIS A 286 -6.99 -3.80 -12.23
C HIS A 286 -6.19 -2.49 -12.32
N SER A 287 -6.51 -1.52 -11.47
CA SER A 287 -5.84 -0.21 -11.46
C SER A 287 -4.33 -0.32 -11.22
N LEU A 288 -3.88 -1.27 -10.38
CA LEU A 288 -2.47 -1.49 -10.13
C LEU A 288 -1.73 -1.95 -11.39
N LEU A 289 -2.32 -2.86 -12.18
CA LEU A 289 -1.71 -3.33 -13.43
C LEU A 289 -1.71 -2.23 -14.48
N LEU A 290 -2.79 -1.47 -14.60
CA LEU A 290 -2.90 -0.35 -15.54
C LEU A 290 -1.85 0.73 -15.22
N GLU A 291 -1.63 1.03 -13.94
CA GLU A 291 -0.63 2.01 -13.51
C GLU A 291 0.81 1.55 -13.79
N ILE A 292 1.10 0.26 -13.61
CA ILE A 292 2.48 -0.24 -13.65
C ILE A 292 2.91 -0.69 -15.06
N PHE A 293 1.97 -1.18 -15.88
CA PHE A 293 2.29 -1.82 -17.16
C PHE A 293 1.76 -1.06 -18.38
N THR A 294 1.34 0.20 -18.22
CA THR A 294 0.95 1.05 -19.36
C THR A 294 1.64 2.41 -19.30
N ASP A 295 1.82 3.03 -20.47
CA ASP A 295 2.50 4.33 -20.60
C ASP A 295 1.71 5.48 -19.95
N GLN A 296 0.39 5.40 -19.95
CA GLN A 296 -0.47 6.50 -19.46
C GLN A 296 -0.75 6.42 -17.97
N GLY A 297 -0.75 5.20 -17.40
CA GLY A 297 -1.20 4.99 -16.03
C GLY A 297 -2.67 5.37 -15.80
N VAL A 298 -3.15 5.22 -14.59
CA VAL A 298 -4.51 5.60 -14.17
C VAL A 298 -4.52 6.37 -12.84
N GLY A 299 -3.34 6.57 -12.26
CA GLY A 299 -3.11 7.21 -10.98
C GLY A 299 -2.26 8.47 -11.08
N THR A 300 -1.62 8.80 -9.97
CA THR A 300 -0.60 9.87 -9.91
C THR A 300 0.73 9.25 -9.54
N GLU A 301 1.76 9.45 -10.34
CA GLU A 301 3.13 9.15 -9.92
C GLU A 301 3.83 10.39 -9.37
N ILE A 302 4.66 10.19 -8.33
CA ILE A 302 5.61 11.21 -7.87
C ILE A 302 7.01 10.75 -8.21
N VAL A 303 7.80 11.63 -8.81
CA VAL A 303 9.15 11.36 -9.32
C VAL A 303 10.15 12.40 -8.83
N HIS A 304 11.43 12.04 -8.87
CA HIS A 304 12.51 13.05 -8.78
C HIS A 304 12.36 14.10 -9.88
N GLY A 305 12.89 15.29 -9.69
CA GLY A 305 12.91 16.35 -10.69
C GLY A 305 13.94 16.11 -11.79
#